data_0aeb27b7751f2403c419857f951f7329
#
_entry.id   0aeb27b7751f2403c419857f951f7329
#
_cell.length_a   1.000
_cell.length_b   1.000
_cell.length_c   1.000
_cell.angle_alpha   90.00
_cell.angle_beta   90.00
_cell.angle_gamma   90.00
#
_symmetry.space_group_name_H-M   'P 1'
#
loop_
_entity.id
_entity.type
_entity.pdbx_description
1 polymer ?
#
loop_
_entity_poly.entity_id
_entity_poly.type
_entity_poly.pdbx_seq_one_letter_code
_entity_poly.pdbx_strand_id
1 'polypeptide(L)'
;MQNAQLKKILIITCCLLVGVGVVFIRWYIKSNIDRHSVYYVRNISHDRDAHPEFAMLLDNIDSMEQPEKKKVRYKPESGASGVFSDRFYIYNGANALNDEEPILLKEDDFDGDAYVYHDNRGRIYTFDKTFKVRSAYDYKNHADIDIKTIDQKALCDEIYKDFGFLIKANDKKPMINLQWLFNKKYYKRFN
;
A
#
# COMPACT_ATOMS: atom_id res chain seq x y z
N MET A 1 -19.03 44.46 33.55
CA MET A 1 -17.73 44.01 32.95
C MET A 1 -17.56 42.48 32.95
N GLN A 2 -17.94 41.77 33.99
CA GLN A 2 -17.79 40.30 34.16
C GLN A 2 -18.46 39.47 33.06
N ASN A 3 -19.69 39.85 32.63
CA ASN A 3 -20.43 39.12 31.59
C ASN A 3 -19.76 39.21 30.19
N ALA A 4 -19.04 40.27 29.88
CA ALA A 4 -18.35 40.43 28.58
C ALA A 4 -17.10 39.56 28.51
N GLN A 5 -16.38 39.40 29.62
CA GLN A 5 -15.22 38.52 29.70
C GLN A 5 -15.65 37.04 29.62
N LEU A 6 -16.73 36.66 30.30
CA LEU A 6 -17.28 35.31 30.26
C LEU A 6 -17.70 34.92 28.83
N LYS A 7 -18.36 35.82 28.10
CA LYS A 7 -18.74 35.62 26.69
C LYS A 7 -17.51 35.42 25.79
N LYS A 8 -16.45 36.22 25.98
CA LYS A 8 -15.20 36.09 25.21
C LYS A 8 -14.53 34.72 25.45
N ILE A 9 -14.43 34.28 26.73
CA ILE A 9 -13.88 32.99 27.10
C ILE A 9 -14.70 31.87 26.46
N LEU A 10 -16.01 31.94 26.52
CA LEU A 10 -16.90 30.91 25.92
C LEU A 10 -16.68 30.81 24.42
N ILE A 11 -16.60 31.94 23.70
CA ILE A 11 -16.37 31.97 22.24
C ILE A 11 -15.03 31.34 21.93
N ILE A 12 -13.97 31.72 22.64
CA ILE A 12 -12.62 31.15 22.43
C ILE A 12 -12.63 29.63 22.65
N THR A 13 -13.27 29.18 23.73
CA THR A 13 -13.37 27.73 24.04
C THR A 13 -14.16 27.00 22.95
N CYS A 14 -15.26 27.55 22.47
CA CYS A 14 -16.02 26.94 21.36
C CYS A 14 -15.18 26.88 20.08
N CYS A 15 -14.44 27.93 19.73
CA CYS A 15 -13.58 27.92 18.56
C CYS A 15 -12.45 26.88 18.67
N LEU A 16 -11.86 26.71 19.86
CA LEU A 16 -10.85 25.71 20.11
C LEU A 16 -11.43 24.28 19.98
N LEU A 17 -12.61 24.04 20.56
CA LEU A 17 -13.29 22.72 20.46
C LEU A 17 -13.62 22.39 18.99
N VAL A 18 -14.10 23.34 18.23
CA VAL A 18 -14.38 23.17 16.79
C VAL A 18 -13.08 22.88 16.05
N GLY A 19 -11.98 23.61 16.32
CA GLY A 19 -10.68 23.40 15.72
C GLY A 19 -10.15 21.98 15.99
N VAL A 20 -10.18 21.53 17.25
CA VAL A 20 -9.80 20.17 17.65
C VAL A 20 -10.68 19.13 16.96
N GLY A 21 -12.00 19.37 16.91
CA GLY A 21 -12.94 18.48 16.22
C GLY A 21 -12.60 18.29 14.73
N VAL A 22 -12.29 19.39 14.02
CA VAL A 22 -11.89 19.33 12.60
C VAL A 22 -10.60 18.53 12.39
N VAL A 23 -9.59 18.73 13.25
CA VAL A 23 -8.34 17.98 13.18
C VAL A 23 -8.58 16.49 13.41
N PHE A 24 -9.39 16.15 14.42
CA PHE A 24 -9.74 14.77 14.73
C PHE A 24 -10.50 14.09 13.57
N ILE A 25 -11.48 14.78 12.97
CA ILE A 25 -12.23 14.26 11.82
C ILE A 25 -11.30 14.00 10.63
N ARG A 26 -10.39 14.92 10.32
CA ARG A 26 -9.42 14.74 9.24
C ARG A 26 -8.49 13.55 9.49
N TRP A 27 -7.99 13.45 10.72
CA TRP A 27 -7.15 12.31 11.11
C TRP A 27 -7.92 10.99 11.01
N TYR A 28 -9.17 10.95 11.51
CA TYR A 28 -10.02 9.78 11.40
C TYR A 28 -10.29 9.36 9.96
N ILE A 29 -10.62 10.31 9.08
CA ILE A 29 -10.86 10.05 7.66
C ILE A 29 -9.61 9.45 7.01
N LYS A 30 -8.44 10.07 7.24
CA LYS A 30 -7.18 9.56 6.71
C LYS A 30 -6.89 8.15 7.21
N SER A 31 -6.93 7.94 8.51
CA SER A 31 -6.67 6.63 9.14
C SER A 31 -7.63 5.55 8.66
N ASN A 32 -8.92 5.88 8.50
CA ASN A 32 -9.91 4.94 7.97
C ASN A 32 -9.62 4.57 6.51
N ILE A 33 -9.30 5.56 5.66
CA ILE A 33 -8.99 5.34 4.25
C ILE A 33 -7.73 4.49 4.10
N ASP A 34 -6.67 4.81 4.82
CA ASP A 34 -5.39 4.12 4.73
C ASP A 34 -5.53 2.67 5.23
N ARG A 35 -6.19 2.46 6.37
CA ARG A 35 -6.40 1.14 6.98
C ARG A 35 -7.30 0.21 6.16
N HIS A 36 -8.29 0.75 5.45
CA HIS A 36 -9.25 -0.02 4.67
C HIS A 36 -9.04 0.14 3.15
N SER A 37 -7.87 0.60 2.73
CA SER A 37 -7.59 0.90 1.32
C SER A 37 -7.69 -0.34 0.43
N VAL A 38 -7.33 -1.53 0.91
CA VAL A 38 -7.51 -2.82 0.21
C VAL A 38 -8.99 -3.09 -0.05
N TYR A 39 -9.86 -2.91 0.96
CA TYR A 39 -11.30 -3.05 0.78
C TYR A 39 -11.86 -2.04 -0.21
N TYR A 40 -11.47 -0.77 -0.08
CA TYR A 40 -12.00 0.29 -0.93
C TYR A 40 -11.58 0.13 -2.39
N VAL A 41 -10.33 -0.24 -2.66
CA VAL A 41 -9.83 -0.34 -4.04
C VAL A 41 -10.50 -1.45 -4.81
N ARG A 42 -10.89 -2.56 -4.19
CA ARG A 42 -11.64 -3.64 -4.83
C ARG A 42 -13.04 -3.23 -5.29
N ASN A 43 -13.55 -2.11 -4.79
CA ASN A 43 -14.84 -1.52 -5.19
C ASN A 43 -14.68 -0.32 -6.14
N ILE A 44 -13.47 -0.06 -6.64
CA ILE A 44 -13.23 0.88 -7.76
C ILE A 44 -13.23 0.09 -9.07
N SER A 45 -13.82 0.68 -10.12
CA SER A 45 -13.64 0.15 -11.47
C SER A 45 -12.16 0.28 -11.87
N HIS A 46 -11.57 -0.79 -12.36
CA HIS A 46 -10.20 -0.84 -12.83
C HIS A 46 -10.06 -1.85 -13.97
N ASP A 47 -8.95 -1.82 -14.69
CA ASP A 47 -8.65 -2.76 -15.76
C ASP A 47 -8.64 -4.21 -15.21
N ARG A 48 -9.08 -5.16 -16.05
CA ARG A 48 -9.19 -6.57 -15.64
C ARG A 48 -7.86 -7.19 -15.20
N ASP A 49 -6.76 -6.74 -15.81
CA ASP A 49 -5.41 -7.25 -15.56
C ASP A 49 -4.67 -6.44 -14.48
N ALA A 50 -5.34 -5.46 -13.87
CA ALA A 50 -4.80 -4.68 -12.77
C ALA A 50 -5.16 -5.34 -11.42
N HIS A 51 -4.21 -5.31 -10.49
CA HIS A 51 -4.36 -5.82 -9.13
C HIS A 51 -4.07 -4.74 -8.10
N PRO A 52 -4.86 -3.64 -8.10
CA PRO A 52 -4.58 -2.45 -7.32
C PRO A 52 -4.61 -2.68 -5.81
N GLU A 53 -5.14 -3.80 -5.34
CA GLU A 53 -5.12 -4.20 -3.94
C GLU A 53 -3.70 -4.42 -3.40
N PHE A 54 -2.77 -4.94 -4.20
CA PHE A 54 -1.36 -5.06 -3.81
C PHE A 54 -0.68 -3.69 -3.74
N ALA A 55 -0.97 -2.80 -4.69
CA ALA A 55 -0.47 -1.44 -4.64
C ALA A 55 -0.96 -0.70 -3.39
N MET A 56 -2.26 -0.82 -3.06
CA MET A 56 -2.82 -0.22 -1.84
C MET A 56 -2.29 -0.86 -0.57
N LEU A 57 -2.03 -2.17 -0.56
CA LEU A 57 -1.38 -2.85 0.55
C LEU A 57 0.00 -2.26 0.83
N LEU A 58 0.85 -2.16 -0.20
CA LEU A 58 2.22 -1.68 -0.08
C LEU A 58 2.27 -0.18 0.27
N ASP A 59 1.38 0.64 -0.28
CA ASP A 59 1.32 2.07 0.03
C ASP A 59 0.92 2.38 1.47
N ASN A 60 0.18 1.48 2.10
CA ASN A 60 -0.40 1.71 3.42
C ASN A 60 0.00 0.63 4.44
N ILE A 61 1.11 -0.07 4.21
CA ILE A 61 1.53 -1.23 5.00
C ILE A 61 1.61 -0.94 6.51
N ASP A 62 2.01 0.27 6.89
CA ASP A 62 2.08 0.70 8.28
C ASP A 62 0.71 0.79 8.98
N SER A 63 -0.34 0.98 8.19
CA SER A 63 -1.73 1.06 8.66
C SER A 63 -2.46 -0.28 8.58
N MET A 64 -1.82 -1.29 7.96
CA MET A 64 -2.39 -2.60 7.70
C MET A 64 -2.20 -3.59 8.85
N GLU A 65 -3.09 -4.57 8.92
CA GLU A 65 -2.86 -5.71 9.80
C GLU A 65 -1.74 -6.58 9.23
N GLN A 66 -0.79 -6.89 10.08
CA GLN A 66 0.33 -7.77 9.78
C GLN A 66 0.10 -9.12 10.45
N PRO A 67 -0.62 -10.06 9.80
CA PRO A 67 -0.87 -11.36 10.38
C PRO A 67 0.43 -12.17 10.49
N GLU A 68 0.56 -12.91 11.56
CA GLU A 68 1.60 -13.89 11.85
C GLU A 68 3.05 -13.49 11.51
N LYS A 69 3.67 -12.77 12.43
CA LYS A 69 5.09 -12.39 12.42
C LYS A 69 6.09 -13.57 12.28
N LYS A 70 5.63 -14.82 12.30
CA LYS A 70 6.49 -15.99 12.23
C LYS A 70 6.88 -16.40 10.81
N LYS A 71 6.10 -15.98 9.80
CA LYS A 71 6.31 -16.36 8.39
C LYS A 71 6.63 -15.18 7.49
N VAL A 72 6.31 -13.97 7.92
CA VAL A 72 6.49 -12.75 7.12
C VAL A 72 7.31 -11.76 7.89
N ARG A 73 8.38 -11.28 7.28
CA ARG A 73 9.21 -10.22 7.85
C ARG A 73 8.89 -8.92 7.11
N TYR A 74 8.58 -7.91 7.89
CA TYR A 74 8.43 -6.54 7.43
C TYR A 74 9.70 -5.80 7.83
N LYS A 75 10.51 -5.38 6.88
CA LYS A 75 11.71 -4.61 7.16
C LYS A 75 11.63 -3.26 6.45
N PRO A 76 11.52 -2.16 7.19
CA PRO A 76 11.85 -0.87 6.61
C PRO A 76 13.36 -0.83 6.38
N GLU A 77 13.82 -0.59 5.18
CA GLU A 77 15.21 -0.23 4.94
C GLU A 77 15.39 1.28 5.11
N SER A 78 16.07 1.67 6.16
CA SER A 78 16.69 2.99 6.20
C SER A 78 17.94 2.93 5.32
N GLY A 79 17.93 3.60 4.20
CA GLY A 79 19.07 3.66 3.29
C GLY A 79 20.31 4.22 4.01
N ALA A 80 21.41 3.49 3.93
CA ALA A 80 22.70 3.85 4.54
C ALA A 80 23.41 5.02 3.85
N SER A 81 22.78 5.76 2.96
CA SER A 81 23.42 6.84 2.19
C SER A 81 22.47 8.02 1.92
N GLY A 82 21.87 8.61 2.96
CA GLY A 82 21.33 9.98 2.90
C GLY A 82 20.25 10.29 1.84
N VAL A 83 19.85 9.32 1.04
CA VAL A 83 18.72 9.40 0.12
C VAL A 83 17.60 8.58 0.74
N PHE A 84 16.58 9.27 1.21
CA PHE A 84 15.39 8.68 1.81
C PHE A 84 14.60 7.92 0.75
N SER A 85 14.85 6.64 0.58
CA SER A 85 13.90 5.75 -0.08
C SER A 85 13.24 4.92 1.02
N ASP A 86 11.97 5.18 1.28
CA ASP A 86 11.14 4.34 2.16
C ASP A 86 10.85 3.03 1.42
N ARG A 87 11.80 2.09 1.49
CA ARG A 87 11.64 0.74 0.94
C ARG A 87 11.02 -0.16 1.98
N PHE A 88 9.90 -0.75 1.64
CA PHE A 88 9.26 -1.78 2.44
C PHE A 88 9.43 -3.13 1.75
N TYR A 89 10.01 -4.08 2.46
CA TYR A 89 10.17 -5.45 2.01
C TYR A 89 9.21 -6.35 2.76
N ILE A 90 8.45 -7.15 2.03
CA ILE A 90 7.63 -8.22 2.57
C ILE A 90 8.25 -9.54 2.12
N TYR A 91 8.79 -10.29 3.06
CA TYR A 91 9.38 -11.59 2.81
C TYR A 91 8.42 -12.69 3.26
N ASN A 92 8.22 -13.70 2.45
CA ASN A 92 7.49 -14.90 2.82
C ASN A 92 8.48 -16.03 3.08
N GLY A 93 8.91 -16.16 4.34
CA GLY A 93 9.85 -17.21 4.74
C GLY A 93 10.62 -16.93 6.02
N ALA A 94 11.35 -17.93 6.51
CA ALA A 94 12.09 -17.88 7.78
C ALA A 94 13.46 -17.18 7.65
N ASN A 95 14.07 -17.18 6.45
CA ASN A 95 15.43 -16.71 6.21
C ASN A 95 15.48 -15.71 5.06
N ALA A 96 15.30 -14.43 5.38
CA ALA A 96 15.31 -13.31 4.43
C ALA A 96 16.66 -13.07 3.69
N LEU A 97 17.59 -14.00 3.74
CA LEU A 97 18.92 -13.89 3.15
C LEU A 97 19.19 -14.93 2.04
N ASN A 98 18.22 -15.79 1.75
CA ASN A 98 18.36 -16.73 0.64
C ASN A 98 17.57 -16.15 -0.54
N ASP A 99 18.25 -15.99 -1.69
CA ASP A 99 17.69 -15.55 -2.97
C ASP A 99 16.56 -16.46 -3.54
N GLU A 100 16.12 -17.44 -2.76
CA GLU A 100 15.10 -18.45 -3.10
C GLU A 100 13.71 -18.11 -2.55
N GLU A 101 13.57 -17.07 -1.72
CA GLU A 101 12.27 -16.71 -1.13
C GLU A 101 11.62 -15.58 -1.91
N PRO A 102 10.30 -15.66 -2.17
CA PRO A 102 9.59 -14.58 -2.86
C PRO A 102 9.56 -13.32 -2.01
N ILE A 103 9.80 -12.18 -2.67
CA ILE A 103 9.83 -10.86 -2.05
C ILE A 103 8.85 -9.96 -2.78
N LEU A 104 8.03 -9.24 -2.01
CA LEU A 104 7.18 -8.18 -2.53
C LEU A 104 7.59 -6.86 -1.88
N LEU A 105 7.90 -5.85 -2.69
CA LEU A 105 8.38 -4.57 -2.18
C LEU A 105 7.84 -3.38 -2.97
N LYS A 106 7.92 -2.20 -2.37
CA LYS A 106 7.71 -0.92 -3.01
C LYS A 106 9.05 -0.20 -3.11
N GLU A 107 9.38 0.32 -4.28
CA GLU A 107 10.54 1.17 -4.52
C GLU A 107 10.09 2.56 -4.97
N ASP A 108 10.79 3.60 -4.53
CA ASP A 108 10.69 4.92 -5.12
C ASP A 108 11.60 4.94 -6.37
N ASP A 109 10.99 4.94 -7.53
CA ASP A 109 11.70 5.07 -8.81
C ASP A 109 11.69 6.53 -9.30
N PHE A 110 12.63 6.90 -10.19
CA PHE A 110 12.70 8.23 -10.80
C PHE A 110 11.41 8.63 -11.53
N ASP A 111 10.62 7.65 -11.99
CA ASP A 111 9.34 7.81 -12.67
C ASP A 111 8.12 7.70 -11.73
N GLY A 112 8.33 7.63 -10.42
CA GLY A 112 7.32 7.46 -9.39
C GLY A 112 7.32 6.08 -8.72
N ASP A 113 6.33 5.82 -7.87
CA ASP A 113 6.23 4.56 -7.13
C ASP A 113 6.22 3.35 -8.07
N ALA A 114 7.17 2.44 -7.90
CA ALA A 114 7.22 1.13 -8.53
C ALA A 114 6.99 0.03 -7.49
N TYR A 115 6.28 -1.03 -7.89
CA TYR A 115 6.13 -2.22 -7.07
C TYR A 115 6.91 -3.34 -7.71
N VAL A 116 7.59 -4.14 -6.91
CA VAL A 116 8.50 -5.17 -7.39
C VAL A 116 8.18 -6.49 -6.71
N TYR A 117 8.14 -7.53 -7.51
CA TYR A 117 8.04 -8.91 -7.04
C TYR A 117 9.24 -9.71 -7.53
N HIS A 118 9.95 -10.32 -6.59
CA HIS A 118 10.98 -11.31 -6.88
C HIS A 118 10.38 -12.70 -6.68
N ASP A 119 10.43 -13.53 -7.69
CA ASP A 119 10.02 -14.92 -7.57
C ASP A 119 11.17 -15.81 -7.05
N ASN A 120 10.83 -17.03 -6.63
CA ASN A 120 11.81 -18.01 -6.16
C ASN A 120 12.72 -18.59 -7.26
N ARG A 121 12.51 -18.20 -8.52
CA ARG A 121 13.31 -18.62 -9.68
C ARG A 121 14.39 -17.60 -10.04
N GLY A 122 14.44 -16.47 -9.34
CA GLY A 122 15.36 -15.37 -9.59
C GLY A 122 14.88 -14.42 -10.68
N ARG A 123 13.59 -14.31 -10.92
CA ARG A 123 13.00 -13.31 -11.80
C ARG A 123 12.47 -12.14 -11.01
N ILE A 124 12.65 -10.96 -11.56
CA ILE A 124 12.19 -9.70 -11.00
C ILE A 124 11.13 -9.13 -11.92
N TYR A 125 9.97 -8.82 -11.37
CA TYR A 125 8.86 -8.20 -12.08
C TYR A 125 8.60 -6.84 -11.48
N THR A 126 8.59 -5.80 -12.33
CA THR A 126 8.25 -4.44 -11.92
C THR A 126 6.85 -4.09 -12.40
N PHE A 127 6.06 -3.50 -11.51
CA PHE A 127 4.67 -3.14 -11.77
C PHE A 127 4.50 -1.62 -11.69
N ASP A 128 3.53 -1.12 -12.44
CA ASP A 128 3.11 0.26 -12.38
C ASP A 128 2.22 0.54 -11.12
N LYS A 129 1.77 1.78 -10.99
CA LYS A 129 0.90 2.24 -9.90
C LYS A 129 -0.46 1.53 -9.79
N THR A 130 -0.86 0.75 -10.80
CA THR A 130 -2.08 -0.06 -10.81
C THR A 130 -1.80 -1.54 -10.54
N PHE A 131 -0.54 -1.87 -10.31
CA PHE A 131 -0.02 -3.22 -10.15
C PHE A 131 -0.16 -4.06 -11.45
N LYS A 132 0.12 -3.43 -12.59
CA LYS A 132 0.21 -4.07 -13.90
C LYS A 132 1.69 -4.19 -14.29
N VAL A 133 2.10 -5.33 -14.86
CA VAL A 133 3.52 -5.56 -15.22
C VAL A 133 4.00 -4.52 -16.21
N ARG A 134 5.10 -3.84 -15.87
CA ARG A 134 5.79 -2.83 -16.67
C ARG A 134 7.07 -3.38 -17.28
N SER A 135 7.84 -4.18 -16.52
CA SER A 135 9.07 -4.81 -16.99
C SER A 135 9.32 -6.12 -16.22
N ALA A 136 10.16 -6.97 -16.78
CA ALA A 136 10.61 -8.18 -16.12
C ALA A 136 12.04 -8.52 -16.53
N TYR A 137 12.81 -9.06 -15.58
CA TYR A 137 14.22 -9.37 -15.72
C TYR A 137 14.53 -10.74 -15.11
N ASP A 138 15.30 -11.55 -15.84
CA ASP A 138 15.83 -12.83 -15.35
C ASP A 138 17.24 -12.61 -14.79
N TYR A 139 17.38 -12.67 -13.48
CA TYR A 139 18.66 -12.39 -12.82
C TYR A 139 19.70 -13.51 -13.06
N LYS A 140 19.25 -14.75 -13.24
CA LYS A 140 20.14 -15.89 -13.47
C LYS A 140 20.75 -15.87 -14.87
N ASN A 141 19.95 -15.45 -15.85
CA ASN A 141 20.36 -15.40 -17.24
C ASN A 141 20.84 -14.00 -17.67
N HIS A 142 20.79 -12.99 -16.78
CA HIS A 142 21.11 -11.60 -17.06
C HIS A 142 20.40 -11.06 -18.31
N ALA A 143 19.10 -11.33 -18.44
CA ALA A 143 18.32 -11.00 -19.63
C ALA A 143 16.97 -10.38 -19.30
N ASP A 144 16.55 -9.40 -20.10
CA ASP A 144 15.19 -8.88 -20.07
C ASP A 144 14.21 -9.93 -20.58
N ILE A 145 13.05 -10.00 -19.95
CA ILE A 145 11.95 -10.87 -20.35
C ILE A 145 10.94 -10.01 -21.12
N ASP A 146 10.59 -10.44 -22.35
CA ASP A 146 9.54 -9.77 -23.11
C ASP A 146 8.21 -9.88 -22.35
N ILE A 147 7.68 -8.74 -21.90
CA ILE A 147 6.42 -8.67 -21.15
C ILE A 147 5.23 -9.27 -21.89
N LYS A 148 5.27 -9.32 -23.22
CA LYS A 148 4.23 -9.94 -24.06
C LYS A 148 4.17 -11.45 -23.92
N THR A 149 5.25 -12.08 -23.47
CA THR A 149 5.34 -13.52 -23.22
C THR A 149 4.90 -13.91 -21.81
N ILE A 150 4.67 -12.93 -20.93
CA ILE A 150 4.28 -13.16 -19.54
C ILE A 150 2.78 -13.42 -19.48
N ASP A 151 2.41 -14.58 -18.98
CA ASP A 151 1.03 -14.83 -18.53
C ASP A 151 0.78 -14.05 -17.24
N GLN A 152 0.21 -12.85 -17.37
CA GLN A 152 -0.05 -11.95 -16.25
C GLN A 152 -0.98 -12.59 -15.22
N LYS A 153 -1.94 -13.41 -15.67
CA LYS A 153 -2.85 -14.11 -14.76
C LYS A 153 -2.09 -15.13 -13.92
N ALA A 154 -1.29 -15.98 -14.54
CA ALA A 154 -0.48 -16.97 -13.83
C ALA A 154 0.49 -16.32 -12.85
N LEU A 155 1.12 -15.20 -13.24
CA LEU A 155 1.98 -14.42 -12.36
C LEU A 155 1.20 -13.87 -11.15
N CYS A 156 0.03 -13.28 -11.37
CA CYS A 156 -0.80 -12.78 -10.27
C CYS A 156 -1.28 -13.90 -9.34
N ASP A 157 -1.66 -15.05 -9.89
CA ASP A 157 -2.02 -16.24 -9.09
C ASP A 157 -0.84 -16.70 -8.21
N GLU A 158 0.40 -16.62 -8.71
CA GLU A 158 1.62 -16.89 -7.94
C GLU A 158 1.81 -15.88 -6.81
N ILE A 159 1.70 -14.58 -7.09
CA ILE A 159 1.77 -13.51 -6.07
C ILE A 159 0.66 -13.69 -5.01
N TYR A 160 -0.55 -14.03 -5.43
CA TYR A 160 -1.64 -14.32 -4.50
C TYR A 160 -1.39 -15.55 -3.63
N LYS A 161 -0.74 -16.59 -4.17
CA LYS A 161 -0.34 -17.76 -3.39
C LYS A 161 0.64 -17.36 -2.28
N ASP A 162 1.59 -16.48 -2.58
CA ASP A 162 2.65 -16.07 -1.65
C ASP A 162 2.19 -15.00 -0.66
N PHE A 163 1.40 -14.00 -1.11
CA PHE A 163 1.07 -12.80 -0.34
C PHE A 163 -0.44 -12.53 -0.20
N GLY A 164 -1.30 -13.33 -0.82
CA GLY A 164 -2.75 -13.13 -0.78
C GLY A 164 -3.37 -13.21 0.62
N PHE A 165 -2.69 -13.86 1.57
CA PHE A 165 -3.12 -13.86 2.98
C PHE A 165 -3.10 -12.45 3.58
N LEU A 166 -2.20 -11.56 3.12
CA LEU A 166 -2.15 -10.15 3.53
C LEU A 166 -3.35 -9.38 2.99
N ILE A 167 -3.70 -9.62 1.71
CA ILE A 167 -4.91 -9.05 1.11
C ILE A 167 -6.14 -9.50 1.90
N LYS A 168 -6.27 -10.81 2.16
CA LYS A 168 -7.40 -11.37 2.92
C LYS A 168 -7.49 -10.81 4.34
N ALA A 169 -6.36 -10.60 5.02
CA ALA A 169 -6.34 -10.04 6.37
C ALA A 169 -6.83 -8.58 6.39
N ASN A 170 -6.59 -7.83 5.30
CA ASN A 170 -6.87 -6.40 5.20
C ASN A 170 -8.12 -6.05 4.37
N ASP A 171 -8.75 -7.03 3.72
CA ASP A 171 -10.03 -6.86 3.01
C ASP A 171 -11.19 -6.87 4.01
N LYS A 172 -11.21 -5.87 4.90
CA LYS A 172 -12.22 -5.74 5.95
C LYS A 172 -13.10 -4.53 5.71
N LYS A 173 -14.41 -4.77 5.68
CA LYS A 173 -15.39 -3.69 5.57
C LYS A 173 -15.27 -2.74 6.77
N PRO A 174 -15.11 -1.43 6.55
CA PRO A 174 -15.04 -0.44 7.62
C PRO A 174 -16.41 -0.25 8.28
N MET A 175 -16.42 0.16 9.56
CA MET A 175 -17.67 0.53 10.28
C MET A 175 -18.33 1.75 9.61
N ILE A 176 -17.53 2.75 9.24
CA ILE A 176 -17.98 3.92 8.47
C ILE A 176 -17.39 3.79 7.07
N ASN A 177 -18.28 3.59 6.08
CA ASN A 177 -17.87 3.45 4.69
C ASN A 177 -17.58 4.83 4.08
N LEU A 178 -16.32 5.07 3.75
CA LEU A 178 -15.84 6.29 3.10
C LEU A 178 -15.47 6.06 1.62
N GLN A 179 -16.09 5.08 0.94
CA GLN A 179 -15.81 4.73 -0.46
C GLN A 179 -15.83 5.95 -1.39
N TRP A 180 -16.78 6.87 -1.20
CA TRP A 180 -16.87 8.06 -2.05
C TRP A 180 -15.66 9.00 -1.91
N LEU A 181 -15.08 9.11 -0.68
CA LEU A 181 -13.84 9.88 -0.45
C LEU A 181 -12.63 9.16 -1.03
N PHE A 182 -12.59 7.83 -0.87
CA PHE A 182 -11.56 7.01 -1.47
C PHE A 182 -11.58 7.14 -3.01
N ASN A 183 -12.75 7.02 -3.64
CA ASN A 183 -12.92 7.20 -5.07
C ASN A 183 -12.46 8.60 -5.50
N LYS A 184 -12.86 9.66 -4.79
CA LYS A 184 -12.43 11.03 -5.09
C LYS A 184 -10.90 11.18 -5.06
N LYS A 185 -10.21 10.50 -4.13
CA LYS A 185 -8.75 10.56 -3.98
C LYS A 185 -8.03 9.75 -5.05
N TYR A 186 -8.52 8.55 -5.34
CA TYR A 186 -7.78 7.55 -6.12
C TYR A 186 -8.37 7.24 -7.50
N TYR A 187 -9.51 7.81 -7.88
CA TYR A 187 -10.15 7.53 -9.17
C TYR A 187 -9.18 7.68 -10.36
N LYS A 188 -8.45 8.80 -10.42
CA LYS A 188 -7.49 9.07 -11.51
C LYS A 188 -6.27 8.13 -11.54
N ARG A 189 -6.03 7.41 -10.45
CA ARG A 189 -4.91 6.47 -10.38
C ARG A 189 -5.26 5.14 -11.04
N PHE A 190 -6.51 4.71 -10.90
CA PHE A 190 -6.94 3.38 -11.31
C PHE A 190 -7.86 3.38 -12.55
N ASN A 191 -8.24 4.55 -13.04
CA ASN A 191 -8.97 4.82 -14.26
C ASN A 191 -8.20 5.85 -15.09
#